data_25997fd5c94cab3ff718e76e1d15c399
#
_entry.id   25997fd5c94cab3ff718e76e1d15c399
#
_cell.length_a   1.000
_cell.length_b   1.000
_cell.length_c   1.000
_cell.angle_alpha   90.00
_cell.angle_beta   90.00
_cell.angle_gamma   90.00
#
_symmetry.space_group_name_H-M   'P 1'
#
loop_
_entity.id
_entity.type
_entity.pdbx_description
1 polymer ?
#
loop_
_entity_poly.entity_id
_entity_poly.type
_entity_poly.pdbx_seq_one_letter_code
_entity_poly.pdbx_strand_id
1 'polypeptide(L)'
;MLEVSGICLSLDAALPENVEMRTKEAARALGVSERDVCSAVLTRKSVDARKRNNVHFTTSFRVELPQSQEQRLLKRAPKGLNVRVAKEYEPLSYLDCSHPNRNRGGRIVVVGLGPAGLFAALYLARCGLRPLVVERGFDVERRAEDIAAFQETGALNPHSNIQFGEGGAGTFSDGKLTTNIKNPFAKHVLHWFVDAGAPESILIDAHPHLGSDNLPSIVSAMRNEVIERGGEVRFGTRLSGWNFAEGKLVTVQLENVETGACEEVAAAELVLACGHSARDVFELCRNQGFAMEQKPFSVGVRIEHSQQAINQAQWGKASKHPALGAAEYKLAVHLPTGRSVYTFCMCPGGEVVAAASEEGGIVTNGMSRYARAGKNANSAVLVNVDPADFGSSDVLAGVQLQREIEQAAFRVSAEHGGKPYEAPSQRVGSFLGGSVPVKGAKPAPTYARGVIEAPIAECFPSFVSESLAQALPLLGRKLKGFDDPNALMTAPETRSSSPVRICRGRDMQARFAKDGIALEELPGNGVYPCGEGPGFAGGIMSAACDGLRIAGRIAEQYVKS
;
A
#
# COMPACT_ATOMS: atom_id res chain seq x y z
N MET A 1 -30.13 8.26 18.44
CA MET A 1 -29.33 8.54 17.22
C MET A 1 -29.29 7.31 16.35
N LEU A 2 -29.54 7.46 15.05
CA LEU A 2 -29.58 6.38 14.06
C LEU A 2 -28.39 6.46 13.12
N GLU A 3 -27.91 5.32 12.65
CA GLU A 3 -27.04 5.21 11.47
C GLU A 3 -27.88 4.75 10.28
N VAL A 4 -27.90 5.57 9.23
CA VAL A 4 -28.70 5.36 8.03
C VAL A 4 -27.78 5.24 6.82
N SER A 5 -27.88 4.16 6.08
CA SER A 5 -27.08 3.95 4.85
C SER A 5 -27.97 3.72 3.63
N GLY A 6 -27.41 4.05 2.45
CA GLY A 6 -28.10 3.97 1.16
C GLY A 6 -28.77 5.27 0.74
N ILE A 7 -28.48 6.39 1.40
CA ILE A 7 -29.00 7.70 0.99
C ILE A 7 -28.28 8.12 -0.30
N CYS A 8 -29.07 8.41 -1.33
CA CYS A 8 -28.60 8.98 -2.57
C CYS A 8 -28.47 10.50 -2.40
N LEU A 9 -27.24 11.02 -2.56
CA LEU A 9 -26.94 12.44 -2.38
C LEU A 9 -26.51 13.03 -3.73
N SER A 10 -27.09 14.16 -4.12
CA SER A 10 -26.70 14.88 -5.32
C SER A 10 -25.25 15.38 -5.24
N LEU A 11 -24.63 15.65 -6.39
CA LEU A 11 -23.26 16.16 -6.41
C LEU A 11 -23.16 17.51 -5.70
N ASP A 12 -24.14 18.41 -5.90
CA ASP A 12 -24.17 19.72 -5.25
C ASP A 12 -24.30 19.61 -3.73
N ALA A 13 -25.17 18.72 -3.25
CA ALA A 13 -25.34 18.50 -1.81
C ALA A 13 -24.10 17.85 -1.16
N ALA A 14 -23.23 17.22 -1.93
CA ALA A 14 -21.99 16.62 -1.43
C ALA A 14 -20.84 17.62 -1.23
N LEU A 15 -20.97 18.84 -1.74
CA LEU A 15 -19.98 19.90 -1.52
C LEU A 15 -19.88 20.26 -0.04
N PRO A 16 -18.69 20.53 0.51
CA PRO A 16 -18.50 20.81 1.94
C PRO A 16 -19.39 21.95 2.45
N GLU A 17 -19.57 23.01 1.68
CA GLU A 17 -20.34 24.20 2.02
C GLU A 17 -21.86 23.97 2.05
N ASN A 18 -22.37 22.94 1.38
CA ASN A 18 -23.82 22.72 1.19
C ASN A 18 -24.43 21.82 2.28
N VAL A 19 -24.17 22.14 3.55
CA VAL A 19 -24.65 21.35 4.72
C VAL A 19 -26.18 21.31 4.79
N GLU A 20 -26.86 22.46 4.57
CA GLU A 20 -28.32 22.53 4.58
C GLU A 20 -28.95 21.65 3.49
N MET A 21 -28.43 21.73 2.25
CA MET A 21 -28.91 20.90 1.15
C MET A 21 -28.74 19.41 1.46
N ARG A 22 -27.62 19.04 2.05
CA ARG A 22 -27.31 17.67 2.48
C ARG A 22 -28.28 17.16 3.54
N THR A 23 -28.58 17.98 4.52
CA THR A 23 -29.56 17.66 5.58
C THR A 23 -30.97 17.51 5.01
N LYS A 24 -31.36 18.39 4.10
CA LYS A 24 -32.63 18.33 3.39
C LYS A 24 -32.79 17.06 2.57
N GLU A 25 -31.76 16.66 1.79
CA GLU A 25 -31.80 15.42 1.03
C GLU A 25 -31.87 14.18 1.95
N ALA A 26 -31.16 14.20 3.09
CA ALA A 26 -31.25 13.16 4.09
C ALA A 26 -32.66 13.06 4.73
N ALA A 27 -33.25 14.18 5.13
CA ALA A 27 -34.61 14.25 5.66
C ALA A 27 -35.64 13.70 4.67
N ARG A 28 -35.54 14.14 3.41
CA ARG A 28 -36.40 13.65 2.31
C ARG A 28 -36.28 12.13 2.12
N ALA A 29 -35.07 11.59 2.12
CA ALA A 29 -34.84 10.16 1.98
C ALA A 29 -35.45 9.35 3.13
N LEU A 30 -35.44 9.90 4.36
CA LEU A 30 -36.01 9.30 5.56
C LEU A 30 -37.54 9.49 5.64
N GLY A 31 -38.14 10.36 4.83
CA GLY A 31 -39.56 10.70 4.92
C GLY A 31 -39.92 11.39 6.23
N VAL A 32 -39.06 12.30 6.68
CA VAL A 32 -39.23 13.13 7.87
C VAL A 32 -39.20 14.62 7.51
N SER A 33 -39.77 15.48 8.38
CA SER A 33 -39.63 16.94 8.20
C SER A 33 -38.18 17.36 8.47
N GLU A 34 -37.68 18.33 7.68
CA GLU A 34 -36.36 18.94 7.94
C GLU A 34 -36.23 19.50 9.36
N ARG A 35 -37.33 20.02 9.93
CA ARG A 35 -37.39 20.56 11.29
C ARG A 35 -37.19 19.48 12.37
N ASP A 36 -37.46 18.24 12.03
CA ASP A 36 -37.31 17.11 12.97
C ASP A 36 -35.89 16.56 12.99
N VAL A 37 -35.03 16.96 12.04
CA VAL A 37 -33.63 16.56 11.99
C VAL A 37 -32.81 17.45 12.90
N CYS A 38 -32.54 16.97 14.13
CA CYS A 38 -31.70 17.69 15.09
C CYS A 38 -30.22 17.73 14.64
N SER A 39 -29.74 16.64 14.06
CA SER A 39 -28.37 16.52 13.56
C SER A 39 -28.32 15.49 12.42
N ALA A 40 -27.51 15.76 11.39
CA ALA A 40 -27.22 14.83 10.30
C ALA A 40 -25.74 14.91 9.91
N VAL A 41 -24.95 13.97 10.41
CA VAL A 41 -23.51 13.91 10.18
C VAL A 41 -23.19 12.82 9.14
N LEU A 42 -22.48 13.20 8.07
CA LEU A 42 -22.03 12.28 7.04
C LEU A 42 -20.96 11.34 7.61
N THR A 43 -21.19 10.04 7.52
CA THR A 43 -20.27 9.00 8.03
C THR A 43 -19.65 8.13 6.94
N ARG A 44 -20.22 8.16 5.72
CA ARG A 44 -19.66 7.49 4.55
C ARG A 44 -20.11 8.15 3.26
N LYS A 45 -19.19 8.24 2.30
CA LYS A 45 -19.44 8.82 0.99
C LYS A 45 -18.75 7.96 -0.09
N SER A 46 -19.51 7.54 -1.10
CA SER A 46 -19.01 6.76 -2.24
C SER A 46 -19.66 7.24 -3.52
N VAL A 47 -18.86 7.50 -4.58
CA VAL A 47 -19.39 7.86 -5.90
C VAL A 47 -20.09 6.67 -6.53
N ASP A 48 -21.32 6.87 -7.02
CA ASP A 48 -22.01 5.94 -7.92
C ASP A 48 -22.07 6.53 -9.33
N ALA A 49 -21.22 6.05 -10.22
CA ALA A 49 -21.12 6.44 -11.61
C ALA A 49 -21.51 5.30 -12.58
N ARG A 50 -22.21 4.26 -12.11
CA ARG A 50 -22.67 3.13 -12.94
C ARG A 50 -23.54 3.62 -14.09
N LYS A 51 -24.26 4.71 -13.92
CA LYS A 51 -25.01 5.41 -14.95
C LYS A 51 -24.39 6.79 -15.17
N ARG A 52 -23.65 6.98 -16.27
CA ARG A 52 -22.93 8.23 -16.59
C ARG A 52 -23.82 9.48 -16.75
N ASN A 53 -25.11 9.29 -16.96
CA ASN A 53 -26.10 10.38 -17.00
C ASN A 53 -26.73 10.69 -15.65
N ASN A 54 -26.39 9.93 -14.61
CA ASN A 54 -26.90 10.09 -13.24
C ASN A 54 -25.82 9.75 -12.23
N VAL A 55 -24.72 10.52 -12.24
CA VAL A 55 -23.64 10.38 -11.25
C VAL A 55 -24.07 11.06 -9.95
N HIS A 56 -23.96 10.33 -8.85
CA HIS A 56 -24.34 10.81 -7.52
C HIS A 56 -23.51 10.11 -6.45
N PHE A 57 -23.67 10.50 -5.19
CA PHE A 57 -23.07 9.79 -4.08
C PHE A 57 -24.08 8.85 -3.41
N THR A 58 -23.62 7.65 -3.09
CA THR A 58 -24.29 6.80 -2.11
C THR A 58 -23.63 7.02 -0.75
N THR A 59 -24.43 7.39 0.24
CA THR A 59 -23.93 7.90 1.52
C THR A 59 -24.50 7.16 2.71
N SER A 60 -23.82 7.32 3.85
CA SER A 60 -24.36 6.98 5.17
C SER A 60 -24.30 8.21 6.06
N PHE A 61 -25.31 8.34 6.93
CA PHE A 61 -25.43 9.43 7.89
C PHE A 61 -25.66 8.89 9.29
N ARG A 62 -25.13 9.58 10.25
CA ARG A 62 -25.57 9.52 11.63
C ARG A 62 -26.60 10.63 11.84
N VAL A 63 -27.84 10.25 12.19
CA VAL A 63 -28.97 11.19 12.26
C VAL A 63 -29.57 11.14 13.64
N GLU A 64 -29.85 12.31 14.19
CA GLU A 64 -30.58 12.48 15.45
C GLU A 64 -31.96 13.04 15.14
N LEU A 65 -32.99 12.36 15.65
CA LEU A 65 -34.40 12.66 15.44
C LEU A 65 -35.16 12.57 16.78
N PRO A 66 -36.38 13.11 16.88
CA PRO A 66 -37.27 12.82 17.99
C PRO A 66 -37.46 11.31 18.19
N GLN A 67 -37.49 10.86 19.44
CA GLN A 67 -37.50 9.44 19.81
C GLN A 67 -38.59 8.62 19.10
N SER A 68 -39.79 9.19 18.94
CA SER A 68 -40.92 8.56 18.26
C SER A 68 -40.62 8.27 16.78
N GLN A 69 -39.87 9.17 16.11
CA GLN A 69 -39.46 9.00 14.72
C GLN A 69 -38.32 7.99 14.58
N GLU A 70 -37.36 8.01 15.52
CA GLU A 70 -36.29 7.00 15.54
C GLU A 70 -36.88 5.59 15.69
N GLN A 71 -37.82 5.41 16.63
CA GLN A 71 -38.51 4.12 16.82
C GLN A 71 -39.32 3.68 15.59
N ARG A 72 -39.99 4.62 14.91
CA ARG A 72 -40.71 4.34 13.66
C ARG A 72 -39.76 3.85 12.57
N LEU A 73 -38.64 4.54 12.36
CA LEU A 73 -37.66 4.21 11.32
C LEU A 73 -36.95 2.89 11.61
N LEU A 74 -36.66 2.56 12.87
CA LEU A 74 -36.09 1.27 13.27
C LEU A 74 -37.06 0.12 13.02
N LYS A 75 -38.38 0.34 13.22
CA LYS A 75 -39.42 -0.68 12.92
C LYS A 75 -39.67 -0.84 11.43
N ARG A 76 -39.64 0.24 10.67
CA ARG A 76 -39.91 0.26 9.23
C ARG A 76 -39.07 1.32 8.52
N ALA A 77 -37.91 0.88 8.05
CA ALA A 77 -37.05 1.72 7.22
C ALA A 77 -37.70 2.01 5.84
N PRO A 78 -37.51 3.20 5.25
CA PRO A 78 -37.87 3.47 3.85
C PRO A 78 -37.18 2.49 2.90
N LYS A 79 -37.84 2.21 1.77
CA LYS A 79 -37.31 1.25 0.77
C LYS A 79 -35.94 1.70 0.26
N GLY A 80 -34.97 0.80 0.30
CA GLY A 80 -33.60 1.04 -0.16
C GLY A 80 -32.65 1.60 0.90
N LEU A 81 -33.16 1.98 2.07
CA LEU A 81 -32.34 2.41 3.20
C LEU A 81 -32.17 1.28 4.22
N ASN A 82 -30.97 1.26 4.84
CA ASN A 82 -30.72 0.44 6.01
C ASN A 82 -30.57 1.37 7.21
N VAL A 83 -31.44 1.18 8.22
CA VAL A 83 -31.51 1.99 9.44
C VAL A 83 -31.19 1.12 10.64
N ARG A 84 -30.24 1.55 11.46
CA ARG A 84 -29.84 0.88 12.70
C ARG A 84 -29.50 1.89 13.78
N VAL A 85 -29.44 1.45 15.02
CA VAL A 85 -28.90 2.28 16.11
C VAL A 85 -27.44 2.57 15.82
N ALA A 86 -27.05 3.84 15.90
CA ALA A 86 -25.65 4.25 15.71
C ALA A 86 -24.79 3.67 16.84
N LYS A 87 -23.65 3.12 16.46
CA LYS A 87 -22.61 2.70 17.42
C LYS A 87 -21.48 3.70 17.41
N GLU A 88 -21.04 4.09 18.57
CA GLU A 88 -19.84 4.92 18.69
C GLU A 88 -18.58 4.11 18.36
N TYR A 89 -17.52 4.83 17.99
CA TYR A 89 -16.21 4.23 17.86
C TYR A 89 -15.65 3.98 19.26
N GLU A 90 -15.33 2.72 19.53
CA GLU A 90 -14.61 2.33 20.73
C GLU A 90 -13.12 2.25 20.39
N PRO A 91 -12.25 3.06 21.02
CA PRO A 91 -10.81 2.96 20.82
C PRO A 91 -10.28 1.57 21.16
N LEU A 92 -9.18 1.19 20.53
CA LEU A 92 -8.49 -0.06 20.84
C LEU A 92 -7.98 0.00 22.28
N SER A 93 -8.32 -1.00 23.08
CA SER A 93 -7.78 -1.16 24.43
C SER A 93 -6.34 -1.66 24.39
N TYR A 94 -5.53 -1.15 25.30
CA TYR A 94 -4.13 -1.56 25.45
C TYR A 94 -3.95 -2.44 26.68
N LEU A 95 -3.10 -3.45 26.55
CA LEU A 95 -2.69 -4.28 27.67
C LEU A 95 -1.68 -3.48 28.52
N ASP A 96 -1.84 -3.48 29.85
CA ASP A 96 -0.84 -2.86 30.71
C ASP A 96 0.35 -3.80 30.91
N CYS A 97 1.47 -3.44 30.27
CA CYS A 97 2.74 -4.14 30.32
C CYS A 97 3.83 -3.30 31.01
N SER A 98 3.48 -2.22 31.71
CA SER A 98 4.40 -1.23 32.28
C SER A 98 5.26 -1.74 33.46
N HIS A 99 4.92 -2.89 34.04
CA HIS A 99 5.66 -3.43 35.17
C HIS A 99 6.73 -4.43 34.76
N PRO A 100 8.02 -4.20 35.14
CA PRO A 100 9.19 -4.87 34.59
C PRO A 100 9.45 -6.30 35.06
N ASN A 101 8.51 -7.00 35.68
CA ASN A 101 8.74 -8.34 36.21
C ASN A 101 8.97 -9.45 35.17
N ARG A 102 9.10 -9.10 33.88
CA ARG A 102 9.47 -10.04 32.82
C ARG A 102 10.64 -9.53 32.00
N ASN A 103 11.79 -9.50 32.63
CA ASN A 103 13.03 -9.45 31.87
C ASN A 103 13.19 -10.81 31.18
N ARG A 104 12.70 -10.91 29.92
CA ARG A 104 12.84 -12.15 29.11
C ARG A 104 14.25 -12.32 28.53
N GLY A 105 15.22 -11.56 29.06
CA GLY A 105 16.62 -11.66 28.66
C GLY A 105 17.00 -10.80 27.45
N GLY A 106 16.10 -9.94 26.94
CA GLY A 106 16.40 -9.10 25.79
C GLY A 106 15.29 -8.13 25.41
N ARG A 107 15.55 -7.32 24.39
CA ARG A 107 14.62 -6.30 23.86
C ARG A 107 13.59 -6.91 22.90
N ILE A 108 12.48 -6.21 22.69
CA ILE A 108 11.61 -6.42 21.54
C ILE A 108 12.19 -5.58 20.40
N VAL A 109 12.66 -6.24 19.34
CA VAL A 109 13.25 -5.56 18.17
C VAL A 109 12.27 -5.59 17.01
N VAL A 110 11.98 -4.42 16.41
CA VAL A 110 11.13 -4.28 15.22
C VAL A 110 12.02 -3.85 14.05
N VAL A 111 12.10 -4.69 13.02
CA VAL A 111 12.92 -4.44 11.84
C VAL A 111 12.06 -3.93 10.69
N GLY A 112 12.33 -2.69 10.29
CA GLY A 112 11.59 -1.94 9.29
C GLY A 112 10.54 -1.01 9.89
N LEU A 113 10.53 0.23 9.43
CA LEU A 113 9.62 1.30 9.87
C LEU A 113 8.55 1.61 8.79
N GLY A 114 8.20 0.61 7.97
CA GLY A 114 7.01 0.65 7.11
C GLY A 114 5.71 0.47 7.92
N PRO A 115 4.52 0.45 7.27
CA PRO A 115 3.25 0.42 7.98
C PRO A 115 3.12 -0.74 9.00
N ALA A 116 3.65 -1.92 8.69
CA ALA A 116 3.62 -3.05 9.61
C ALA A 116 4.43 -2.79 10.88
N GLY A 117 5.69 -2.37 10.71
CA GLY A 117 6.59 -2.11 11.84
C GLY A 117 6.18 -0.89 12.66
N LEU A 118 5.77 0.19 12.01
CA LEU A 118 5.32 1.42 12.68
C LEU A 118 4.09 1.16 13.58
N PHE A 119 3.07 0.48 13.05
CA PHE A 119 1.89 0.14 13.84
C PHE A 119 2.17 -0.89 14.93
N ALA A 120 3.08 -1.84 14.69
CA ALA A 120 3.51 -2.78 15.72
C ALA A 120 4.26 -2.05 16.85
N ALA A 121 5.23 -1.21 16.52
CA ALA A 121 6.02 -0.45 17.48
C ALA A 121 5.15 0.50 18.31
N LEU A 122 4.21 1.22 17.67
CA LEU A 122 3.31 2.13 18.35
C LEU A 122 2.37 1.41 19.31
N TYR A 123 1.80 0.26 18.90
CA TYR A 123 0.98 -0.55 19.79
C TYR A 123 1.77 -1.03 21.03
N LEU A 124 2.97 -1.58 20.81
CA LEU A 124 3.83 -2.04 21.90
C LEU A 124 4.18 -0.88 22.86
N ALA A 125 4.51 0.28 22.33
CA ALA A 125 4.81 1.48 23.12
C ALA A 125 3.58 1.95 23.94
N ARG A 126 2.37 1.91 23.34
CA ARG A 126 1.11 2.22 24.04
C ARG A 126 0.76 1.20 25.14
N CYS A 127 1.26 -0.03 25.01
CA CYS A 127 1.16 -1.03 26.09
C CYS A 127 2.20 -0.85 27.21
N GLY A 128 3.11 0.15 27.13
CA GLY A 128 4.18 0.38 28.10
C GLY A 128 5.46 -0.45 27.85
N LEU A 129 5.51 -1.17 26.73
CA LEU A 129 6.73 -1.85 26.25
C LEU A 129 7.62 -0.82 25.52
N ARG A 130 8.93 -1.09 25.53
CA ARG A 130 9.94 -0.17 24.95
C ARG A 130 10.63 -0.84 23.76
N PRO A 131 10.00 -0.89 22.57
CA PRO A 131 10.60 -1.54 21.42
C PRO A 131 11.85 -0.79 20.95
N LEU A 132 12.82 -1.54 20.43
CA LEU A 132 13.88 -1.03 19.57
C LEU A 132 13.41 -1.20 18.12
N VAL A 133 13.24 -0.10 17.41
CA VAL A 133 12.91 -0.09 15.99
C VAL A 133 14.17 0.21 15.20
N VAL A 134 14.48 -0.61 14.20
CA VAL A 134 15.61 -0.38 13.29
C VAL A 134 15.10 -0.25 11.86
N GLU A 135 15.54 0.81 11.17
CA GLU A 135 15.23 1.07 9.77
C GLU A 135 16.55 1.25 9.01
N ARG A 136 16.70 0.49 7.89
CA ARG A 136 17.93 0.57 7.07
C ARG A 136 18.11 1.93 6.40
N GLY A 137 16.99 2.55 5.99
CA GLY A 137 17.01 3.89 5.42
C GLY A 137 17.01 4.98 6.48
N PHE A 138 16.75 6.20 6.03
CA PHE A 138 16.78 7.38 6.89
C PHE A 138 15.36 7.88 7.18
N ASP A 139 15.30 8.92 8.06
CA ASP A 139 14.08 9.67 8.32
C ASP A 139 13.51 10.31 7.04
N VAL A 140 12.27 10.77 7.10
CA VAL A 140 11.57 11.28 5.92
C VAL A 140 12.25 12.48 5.26
N GLU A 141 12.94 13.31 6.03
CA GLU A 141 13.65 14.50 5.54
C GLU A 141 14.86 14.07 4.71
N ARG A 142 15.77 13.32 5.27
CA ARG A 142 16.97 12.84 4.58
C ARG A 142 16.62 11.90 3.43
N ARG A 143 15.63 11.04 3.62
CA ARG A 143 15.12 10.17 2.56
C ARG A 143 14.60 10.96 1.36
N ALA A 144 13.90 12.08 1.59
CA ALA A 144 13.44 12.95 0.50
C ALA A 144 14.63 13.56 -0.28
N GLU A 145 15.72 13.94 0.41
CA GLU A 145 16.96 14.40 -0.22
C GLU A 145 17.61 13.30 -1.08
N ASP A 146 17.74 12.07 -0.55
CA ASP A 146 18.27 10.92 -1.29
C ASP A 146 17.45 10.64 -2.57
N ILE A 147 16.12 10.69 -2.47
CA ILE A 147 15.21 10.49 -3.61
C ILE A 147 15.40 11.62 -4.64
N ALA A 148 15.47 12.87 -4.21
CA ALA A 148 15.68 14.01 -5.10
C ALA A 148 17.05 13.93 -5.81
N ALA A 149 18.11 13.59 -5.10
CA ALA A 149 19.44 13.37 -5.67
C ALA A 149 19.44 12.24 -6.71
N PHE A 150 18.77 11.13 -6.42
CA PHE A 150 18.61 10.04 -7.38
C PHE A 150 17.85 10.47 -8.64
N GLN A 151 16.76 11.21 -8.47
CA GLN A 151 15.97 11.71 -9.61
C GLN A 151 16.76 12.68 -10.49
N GLU A 152 17.59 13.53 -9.91
CA GLU A 152 18.39 14.51 -10.63
C GLU A 152 19.63 13.89 -11.29
N THR A 153 20.40 13.10 -10.54
CA THR A 153 21.75 12.68 -10.93
C THR A 153 21.83 11.21 -11.39
N GLY A 154 20.90 10.36 -10.94
CA GLY A 154 20.97 8.90 -11.08
C GLY A 154 21.86 8.23 -10.02
N ALA A 155 22.35 8.95 -9.01
CA ALA A 155 23.08 8.38 -7.88
C ALA A 155 22.11 7.68 -6.93
N LEU A 156 22.00 6.37 -7.06
CA LEU A 156 21.12 5.56 -6.22
C LEU A 156 21.76 5.34 -4.84
N ASN A 157 21.03 5.68 -3.77
CA ASN A 157 21.34 5.19 -2.42
C ASN A 157 20.60 3.86 -2.20
N PRO A 158 21.28 2.69 -2.15
CA PRO A 158 20.62 1.39 -2.04
C PRO A 158 19.96 1.18 -0.68
N HIS A 159 20.25 2.01 0.30
CA HIS A 159 19.68 1.92 1.66
C HIS A 159 18.56 2.94 1.90
N SER A 160 18.50 4.05 1.15
CA SER A 160 17.51 5.10 1.32
C SER A 160 16.96 5.57 -0.03
N ASN A 161 15.72 5.22 -0.34
CA ASN A 161 15.10 5.42 -1.65
C ASN A 161 13.55 5.26 -1.54
N ILE A 162 12.86 5.07 -2.65
CA ILE A 162 11.39 4.85 -2.67
C ILE A 162 10.96 3.56 -1.91
N GLN A 163 11.83 2.57 -1.76
CA GLN A 163 11.50 1.29 -1.09
C GLN A 163 11.88 1.31 0.40
N PHE A 164 13.00 1.93 0.75
CA PHE A 164 13.59 1.91 2.08
C PHE A 164 13.62 3.30 2.72
N GLY A 165 13.42 3.34 4.03
CA GLY A 165 13.36 4.52 4.86
C GLY A 165 12.05 4.64 5.62
N GLU A 166 11.93 5.66 6.45
CA GLU A 166 10.79 5.90 7.32
C GLU A 166 9.45 5.85 6.59
N GLY A 167 8.50 5.07 7.12
CA GLY A 167 7.19 4.81 6.54
C GLY A 167 7.19 3.80 5.39
N GLY A 168 8.36 3.25 4.98
CA GLY A 168 8.51 2.24 3.93
C GLY A 168 8.09 2.76 2.55
N ALA A 169 7.84 1.86 1.61
CA ALA A 169 7.40 2.20 0.25
C ALA A 169 6.06 2.97 0.19
N GLY A 170 5.26 2.88 1.27
CA GLY A 170 3.98 3.59 1.38
C GLY A 170 4.09 5.10 1.42
N THR A 171 5.16 5.66 2.01
CA THR A 171 5.33 7.10 2.22
C THR A 171 5.34 7.91 0.93
N PHE A 172 5.95 7.38 -0.12
CA PHE A 172 6.01 8.02 -1.44
C PHE A 172 5.08 7.32 -2.45
N SER A 173 3.82 7.10 -2.04
CA SER A 173 2.76 6.51 -2.85
C SER A 173 1.51 7.40 -2.85
N ASP A 174 0.43 6.98 -3.50
CA ASP A 174 -0.89 7.62 -3.37
C ASP A 174 -1.47 7.49 -1.93
N GLY A 175 -0.92 6.61 -1.12
CA GLY A 175 -1.37 6.43 0.26
C GLY A 175 -2.78 5.84 0.37
N LYS A 176 -3.17 4.93 -0.53
CA LYS A 176 -4.49 4.28 -0.48
C LYS A 176 -4.70 3.50 0.81
N LEU A 177 -5.80 3.79 1.47
CA LEU A 177 -6.22 3.15 2.72
C LEU A 177 -7.39 2.17 2.51
N THR A 178 -7.57 1.68 1.28
CA THR A 178 -8.58 0.66 0.99
C THR A 178 -8.03 -0.73 1.21
N THR A 179 -8.84 -1.61 1.79
CA THR A 179 -8.53 -3.03 1.91
C THR A 179 -9.75 -3.87 1.60
N ASN A 180 -9.55 -5.01 0.93
CA ASN A 180 -10.63 -5.98 0.69
C ASN A 180 -10.80 -6.96 1.87
N ILE A 181 -9.93 -6.89 2.88
CA ILE A 181 -9.96 -7.79 4.04
C ILE A 181 -10.86 -7.20 5.12
N LYS A 182 -11.84 -7.97 5.57
CA LYS A 182 -12.59 -7.64 6.79
C LYS A 182 -11.67 -7.89 7.99
N ASN A 183 -11.06 -6.82 8.49
CA ASN A 183 -10.16 -6.89 9.62
C ASN A 183 -10.68 -5.97 10.74
N PRO A 184 -10.82 -6.45 11.98
CA PRO A 184 -11.30 -5.63 13.10
C PRO A 184 -10.41 -4.41 13.38
N PHE A 185 -9.11 -4.49 13.10
CA PHE A 185 -8.17 -3.40 13.31
C PHE A 185 -8.27 -2.28 12.26
N ALA A 186 -8.89 -2.51 11.10
CA ALA A 186 -8.89 -1.52 10.01
C ALA A 186 -9.44 -0.15 10.43
N LYS A 187 -10.48 -0.13 11.28
CA LYS A 187 -11.05 1.12 11.80
C LYS A 187 -10.08 1.83 12.75
N HIS A 188 -9.38 1.09 13.59
CA HIS A 188 -8.38 1.65 14.51
C HIS A 188 -7.18 2.24 13.74
N VAL A 189 -6.74 1.58 12.67
CA VAL A 189 -5.68 2.11 11.78
C VAL A 189 -6.06 3.48 11.23
N LEU A 190 -7.30 3.65 10.73
CA LEU A 190 -7.76 4.94 10.22
C LEU A 190 -7.78 6.02 11.31
N HIS A 191 -8.30 5.71 12.50
CA HIS A 191 -8.29 6.66 13.62
C HIS A 191 -6.88 7.04 14.05
N TRP A 192 -5.94 6.09 14.11
CA TRP A 192 -4.55 6.39 14.47
C TRP A 192 -3.85 7.28 13.44
N PHE A 193 -4.21 7.15 12.16
CA PHE A 193 -3.74 8.11 11.16
C PHE A 193 -4.33 9.51 11.39
N VAL A 194 -5.62 9.61 11.76
CA VAL A 194 -6.24 10.91 12.10
C VAL A 194 -5.60 11.50 13.35
N ASP A 195 -5.36 10.70 14.39
CA ASP A 195 -4.68 11.13 15.62
C ASP A 195 -3.25 11.66 15.32
N ALA A 196 -2.61 11.11 14.27
CA ALA A 196 -1.30 11.55 13.78
C ALA A 196 -1.35 12.71 12.76
N GLY A 197 -2.51 13.33 12.55
CA GLY A 197 -2.68 14.51 11.69
C GLY A 197 -3.20 14.23 10.28
N ALA A 198 -3.68 13.03 9.99
CA ALA A 198 -4.35 12.77 8.71
C ALA A 198 -5.70 13.48 8.62
N PRO A 199 -6.16 13.87 7.42
CA PRO A 199 -7.48 14.48 7.23
C PRO A 199 -8.61 13.56 7.70
N GLU A 200 -9.58 14.10 8.44
CA GLU A 200 -10.75 13.35 8.94
C GLU A 200 -11.59 12.72 7.82
N SER A 201 -11.49 13.24 6.60
CA SER A 201 -12.18 12.70 5.42
C SER A 201 -11.87 11.22 5.17
N ILE A 202 -10.71 10.71 5.63
CA ILE A 202 -10.37 9.28 5.51
C ILE A 202 -11.31 8.36 6.29
N LEU A 203 -12.01 8.88 7.29
CA LEU A 203 -13.05 8.15 8.05
C LEU A 203 -14.38 8.07 7.30
N ILE A 204 -14.58 8.97 6.32
CA ILE A 204 -15.85 9.18 5.60
C ILE A 204 -15.78 8.62 4.17
N ASP A 205 -14.67 8.84 3.48
CA ASP A 205 -14.52 8.44 2.08
C ASP A 205 -14.46 6.91 1.93
N ALA A 206 -15.19 6.39 0.95
CA ALA A 206 -15.19 4.95 0.68
C ALA A 206 -13.85 4.47 0.10
N HIS A 207 -13.11 5.37 -0.56
CA HIS A 207 -11.76 5.15 -1.09
C HIS A 207 -10.79 6.18 -0.50
N PRO A 208 -10.50 6.07 0.83
CA PRO A 208 -9.64 7.02 1.50
C PRO A 208 -8.20 6.90 1.03
N HIS A 209 -7.50 8.04 1.00
CA HIS A 209 -6.08 8.12 0.68
C HIS A 209 -5.43 9.27 1.45
N LEU A 210 -4.12 9.23 1.58
CA LEU A 210 -3.34 10.23 2.33
C LEU A 210 -2.53 11.17 1.43
N GLY A 211 -2.10 10.67 0.27
CA GLY A 211 -1.19 11.38 -0.62
C GLY A 211 0.27 11.38 -0.15
N SER A 212 1.18 11.48 -1.11
CA SER A 212 2.63 11.49 -0.84
C SER A 212 3.12 12.75 -0.13
N ASP A 213 2.30 13.79 -0.08
CA ASP A 213 2.58 15.07 0.59
C ASP A 213 2.19 15.08 2.08
N ASN A 214 1.17 14.33 2.49
CA ASN A 214 0.77 14.24 3.90
C ASN A 214 1.48 13.09 4.65
N LEU A 215 1.81 12.01 3.97
CA LEU A 215 2.38 10.81 4.60
C LEU A 215 3.65 11.07 5.41
N PRO A 216 4.63 11.89 4.95
CA PRO A 216 5.84 12.18 5.71
C PRO A 216 5.57 12.71 7.12
N SER A 217 4.74 13.74 7.27
CA SER A 217 4.38 14.32 8.57
C SER A 217 3.63 13.36 9.48
N ILE A 218 2.74 12.55 8.91
CA ILE A 218 1.94 11.56 9.65
C ILE A 218 2.83 10.45 10.22
N VAL A 219 3.72 9.87 9.40
CA VAL A 219 4.60 8.78 9.88
C VAL A 219 5.60 9.30 10.89
N SER A 220 6.12 10.53 10.71
CA SER A 220 7.01 11.18 11.66
C SER A 220 6.32 11.44 13.01
N ALA A 221 5.06 11.90 13.02
CA ALA A 221 4.27 12.07 14.24
C ALA A 221 4.10 10.74 15.00
N MET A 222 3.77 9.65 14.27
CA MET A 222 3.63 8.31 14.86
C MET A 222 4.95 7.79 15.44
N ARG A 223 6.09 7.99 14.73
CA ARG A 223 7.42 7.67 15.23
C ARG A 223 7.75 8.43 16.52
N ASN A 224 7.48 9.73 16.54
CA ASN A 224 7.72 10.55 17.72
C ASN A 224 6.93 10.05 18.93
N GLU A 225 5.68 9.63 18.77
CA GLU A 225 4.90 9.00 19.85
C GLU A 225 5.58 7.71 20.38
N VAL A 226 6.16 6.88 19.50
CA VAL A 226 6.92 5.69 19.93
C VAL A 226 8.10 6.11 20.82
N ILE A 227 8.84 7.15 20.44
CA ILE A 227 10.00 7.65 21.19
C ILE A 227 9.57 8.27 22.53
N GLU A 228 8.53 9.11 22.53
CA GLU A 228 7.99 9.75 23.74
C GLU A 228 7.51 8.72 24.77
N ARG A 229 7.03 7.56 24.32
CA ARG A 229 6.65 6.45 25.18
C ARG A 229 7.81 5.55 25.61
N GLY A 230 9.06 5.96 25.32
CA GLY A 230 10.29 5.28 25.73
C GLY A 230 10.78 4.19 24.77
N GLY A 231 10.21 4.06 23.58
CA GLY A 231 10.79 3.29 22.48
C GLY A 231 12.04 3.97 21.92
N GLU A 232 12.85 3.22 21.19
CA GLU A 232 14.04 3.71 20.51
C GLU A 232 13.91 3.46 19.01
N VAL A 233 14.25 4.46 18.18
CA VAL A 233 14.25 4.33 16.72
C VAL A 233 15.64 4.64 16.19
N ARG A 234 16.22 3.71 15.43
CA ARG A 234 17.54 3.83 14.80
C ARG A 234 17.41 3.78 13.30
N PHE A 235 17.72 4.86 12.64
CA PHE A 235 17.86 4.95 11.19
C PHE A 235 19.26 4.55 10.74
N GLY A 236 19.45 4.32 9.43
CA GLY A 236 20.72 3.88 8.87
C GLY A 236 21.20 2.57 9.48
N THR A 237 20.28 1.72 9.96
CA THR A 237 20.59 0.51 10.70
C THR A 237 19.83 -0.68 10.11
N ARG A 238 20.57 -1.66 9.56
CA ARG A 238 19.97 -2.88 8.99
C ARG A 238 20.20 -4.09 9.89
N LEU A 239 19.27 -5.03 9.80
CA LEU A 239 19.44 -6.35 10.37
C LEU A 239 20.42 -7.15 9.50
N SER A 240 21.51 -7.62 10.07
CA SER A 240 22.52 -8.43 9.40
C SER A 240 22.55 -9.90 9.86
N GLY A 241 21.91 -10.21 11.00
CA GLY A 241 21.84 -11.57 11.52
C GLY A 241 21.07 -11.68 12.83
N TRP A 242 20.97 -12.90 13.32
CA TRP A 242 20.45 -13.22 14.64
C TRP A 242 20.97 -14.58 15.10
N ASN A 243 20.93 -14.82 16.43
CA ASN A 243 21.35 -16.08 17.03
C ASN A 243 20.23 -16.70 17.88
N PHE A 244 20.20 -18.02 17.87
CA PHE A 244 19.31 -18.82 18.70
C PHE A 244 20.13 -19.61 19.72
N ALA A 245 19.58 -19.74 20.93
CA ALA A 245 20.01 -20.73 21.94
C ALA A 245 18.81 -21.58 22.34
N GLU A 246 18.94 -22.88 22.29
CA GLU A 246 17.85 -23.82 22.61
C GLU A 246 16.56 -23.56 21.83
N GLY A 247 16.68 -23.16 20.55
CA GLY A 247 15.56 -22.85 19.67
C GLY A 247 14.85 -21.52 19.95
N LYS A 248 15.39 -20.67 20.84
CA LYS A 248 14.87 -19.35 21.16
C LYS A 248 15.83 -18.26 20.69
N LEU A 249 15.29 -17.16 20.20
CA LEU A 249 16.05 -15.96 19.88
C LEU A 249 16.77 -15.45 21.14
N VAL A 250 18.04 -15.11 21.01
CA VAL A 250 18.85 -14.53 22.10
C VAL A 250 19.49 -13.20 21.71
N THR A 251 19.91 -13.05 20.46
CA THR A 251 20.50 -11.79 19.98
C THR A 251 20.11 -11.52 18.53
N VAL A 252 20.17 -10.24 18.15
CA VAL A 252 20.15 -9.78 16.76
C VAL A 252 21.45 -9.04 16.45
N GLN A 253 21.92 -9.16 15.22
CA GLN A 253 23.08 -8.45 14.72
C GLN A 253 22.58 -7.27 13.86
N LEU A 254 23.02 -6.08 14.21
CA LEU A 254 22.66 -4.85 13.56
C LEU A 254 23.91 -4.23 12.92
N GLU A 255 23.77 -3.68 11.74
CA GLU A 255 24.84 -3.03 10.99
C GLU A 255 24.44 -1.59 10.64
N ASN A 256 25.29 -0.64 10.95
CA ASN A 256 25.15 0.72 10.48
C ASN A 256 25.54 0.77 8.99
N VAL A 257 24.63 1.22 8.12
CA VAL A 257 24.81 1.17 6.66
C VAL A 257 25.84 2.15 6.11
N GLU A 258 26.21 3.19 6.88
CA GLU A 258 27.19 4.20 6.46
C GLU A 258 28.61 3.82 6.89
N THR A 259 28.75 3.26 8.10
CA THR A 259 30.05 2.96 8.67
C THR A 259 30.45 1.49 8.56
N GLY A 260 29.49 0.61 8.29
CA GLY A 260 29.68 -0.85 8.35
C GLY A 260 29.88 -1.39 9.78
N ALA A 261 29.75 -0.55 10.81
CA ALA A 261 29.89 -0.99 12.19
C ALA A 261 28.78 -1.94 12.58
N CYS A 262 29.18 -3.10 13.14
CA CYS A 262 28.26 -4.14 13.61
C CYS A 262 28.09 -4.09 15.12
N GLU A 263 26.87 -4.30 15.60
CA GLU A 263 26.51 -4.38 17.00
C GLU A 263 25.67 -5.63 17.23
N GLU A 264 25.89 -6.32 18.32
CA GLU A 264 25.04 -7.42 18.77
C GLU A 264 24.16 -6.95 19.94
N VAL A 265 22.83 -7.09 19.78
CA VAL A 265 21.82 -6.64 20.74
C VAL A 265 21.07 -7.84 21.28
N ALA A 266 20.99 -7.97 22.60
CA ALA A 266 20.16 -8.99 23.23
C ALA A 266 18.68 -8.79 22.88
N ALA A 267 18.04 -9.81 22.32
CA ALA A 267 16.66 -9.74 21.82
C ALA A 267 15.86 -10.96 22.30
N ALA A 268 14.70 -10.70 22.85
CA ALA A 268 13.73 -11.72 23.22
C ALA A 268 12.68 -11.97 22.13
N GLU A 269 12.33 -10.91 21.39
CA GLU A 269 11.33 -10.93 20.33
C GLU A 269 11.84 -10.11 19.12
N LEU A 270 11.64 -10.63 17.91
CA LEU A 270 12.04 -10.02 16.66
C LEU A 270 10.85 -9.94 15.70
N VAL A 271 10.38 -8.75 15.38
CA VAL A 271 9.34 -8.51 14.38
C VAL A 271 10.01 -8.21 13.03
N LEU A 272 9.88 -9.11 12.06
CA LEU A 272 10.43 -8.94 10.71
C LEU A 272 9.43 -8.22 9.82
N ALA A 273 9.44 -6.88 9.84
CA ALA A 273 8.56 -6.00 9.07
C ALA A 273 9.27 -5.26 7.92
N CYS A 274 10.29 -5.89 7.32
CA CYS A 274 11.27 -5.28 6.40
C CYS A 274 10.75 -4.99 4.99
N GLY A 275 9.49 -5.32 4.66
CA GLY A 275 8.92 -5.14 3.32
C GLY A 275 9.43 -6.14 2.28
N HIS A 276 8.84 -6.07 1.06
CA HIS A 276 9.15 -7.05 0.00
C HIS A 276 10.45 -6.78 -0.78
N SER A 277 11.07 -5.62 -0.58
CA SER A 277 12.31 -5.23 -1.28
C SER A 277 13.59 -5.60 -0.53
N ALA A 278 13.49 -6.03 0.73
CA ALA A 278 14.62 -6.45 1.55
C ALA A 278 15.06 -7.90 1.21
N ARG A 279 15.63 -8.06 0.00
CA ARG A 279 16.02 -9.36 -0.56
C ARG A 279 17.11 -10.05 0.25
N ASP A 280 18.02 -9.27 0.84
CA ASP A 280 19.04 -9.74 1.78
C ASP A 280 18.43 -10.40 3.03
N VAL A 281 17.31 -9.90 3.53
CA VAL A 281 16.60 -10.54 4.66
C VAL A 281 15.96 -11.86 4.24
N PHE A 282 15.50 -12.00 3.00
CA PHE A 282 15.02 -13.30 2.50
C PHE A 282 16.15 -14.32 2.41
N GLU A 283 17.32 -13.92 1.92
CA GLU A 283 18.52 -14.75 1.90
C GLU A 283 18.93 -15.17 3.33
N LEU A 284 18.89 -14.22 4.27
CA LEU A 284 19.17 -14.49 5.68
C LEU A 284 18.18 -15.50 6.27
N CYS A 285 16.88 -15.35 6.03
CA CYS A 285 15.84 -16.29 6.47
C CYS A 285 16.08 -17.70 5.89
N ARG A 286 16.39 -17.80 4.59
CA ARG A 286 16.71 -19.07 3.94
C ARG A 286 17.94 -19.73 4.58
N ASN A 287 19.01 -18.98 4.77
CA ASN A 287 20.27 -19.48 5.32
C ASN A 287 20.14 -19.90 6.79
N GLN A 288 19.22 -19.29 7.54
CA GLN A 288 18.88 -19.65 8.91
C GLN A 288 17.89 -20.84 9.01
N GLY A 289 17.48 -21.40 7.86
CA GLY A 289 16.61 -22.57 7.82
C GLY A 289 15.14 -22.27 8.10
N PHE A 290 14.68 -21.05 7.85
CA PHE A 290 13.24 -20.77 7.97
C PHE A 290 12.46 -21.47 6.86
N ALA A 291 11.28 -21.97 7.20
CA ALA A 291 10.34 -22.49 6.22
C ALA A 291 9.83 -21.34 5.36
N MET A 292 10.09 -21.44 4.06
CA MET A 292 9.70 -20.44 3.07
C MET A 292 9.05 -21.12 1.87
N GLU A 293 8.16 -20.40 1.19
CA GLU A 293 7.44 -20.87 0.02
C GLU A 293 7.56 -19.85 -1.11
N GLN A 294 7.63 -20.33 -2.34
CA GLN A 294 7.42 -19.50 -3.51
C GLN A 294 5.98 -18.96 -3.51
N LYS A 295 5.81 -17.69 -3.83
CA LYS A 295 4.50 -17.06 -3.84
C LYS A 295 4.23 -16.42 -5.20
N PRO A 296 3.03 -16.62 -5.80
CA PRO A 296 2.62 -15.90 -6.99
C PRO A 296 2.67 -14.38 -6.78
N PHE A 297 3.10 -13.67 -7.82
CA PHE A 297 3.10 -12.21 -7.86
C PHE A 297 2.71 -11.73 -9.25
N SER A 298 2.92 -10.46 -9.59
CA SER A 298 2.62 -9.95 -10.91
C SER A 298 3.64 -8.90 -11.33
N VAL A 299 3.95 -8.89 -12.63
CA VAL A 299 4.87 -7.95 -13.25
C VAL A 299 4.27 -7.31 -14.49
N GLY A 300 4.76 -6.16 -14.87
CA GLY A 300 4.31 -5.48 -16.08
C GLY A 300 4.86 -4.08 -16.21
N VAL A 301 4.01 -3.16 -16.64
CA VAL A 301 4.38 -1.79 -16.98
C VAL A 301 3.55 -0.78 -16.21
N ARG A 302 4.02 0.44 -16.09
CA ARG A 302 3.23 1.60 -15.65
C ARG A 302 2.67 2.31 -16.88
N ILE A 303 1.34 2.45 -17.00
CA ILE A 303 0.68 3.15 -18.09
C ILE A 303 0.18 4.51 -17.65
N GLU A 304 0.39 5.54 -18.49
CA GLU A 304 -0.05 6.92 -18.25
C GLU A 304 -1.10 7.35 -19.27
N HIS A 305 -2.15 8.00 -18.78
CA HIS A 305 -3.22 8.62 -19.56
C HIS A 305 -3.43 10.06 -19.13
N SER A 306 -4.07 10.88 -19.96
CA SER A 306 -4.61 12.17 -19.49
C SER A 306 -5.66 11.95 -18.41
N GLN A 307 -5.50 12.59 -17.24
CA GLN A 307 -6.51 12.51 -16.16
C GLN A 307 -7.87 13.03 -16.64
N GLN A 308 -7.89 14.06 -17.47
CA GLN A 308 -9.14 14.58 -18.04
C GLN A 308 -9.85 13.53 -18.89
N ALA A 309 -9.13 12.75 -19.70
CA ALA A 309 -9.70 11.67 -20.51
C ALA A 309 -10.31 10.59 -19.62
N ILE A 310 -9.63 10.21 -18.54
CA ILE A 310 -10.13 9.25 -17.55
C ILE A 310 -11.38 9.79 -16.85
N ASN A 311 -11.37 11.05 -16.40
CA ASN A 311 -12.56 11.68 -15.81
C ASN A 311 -13.76 11.63 -16.76
N GLN A 312 -13.54 11.97 -18.03
CA GLN A 312 -14.59 11.93 -19.05
C GLN A 312 -15.10 10.50 -19.31
N ALA A 313 -14.19 9.52 -19.32
CA ALA A 313 -14.55 8.12 -19.52
C ALA A 313 -15.37 7.55 -18.36
N GLN A 314 -15.08 7.95 -17.12
CA GLN A 314 -15.77 7.48 -15.92
C GLN A 314 -17.08 8.22 -15.65
N TRP A 315 -17.08 9.56 -15.74
CA TRP A 315 -18.18 10.40 -15.25
C TRP A 315 -18.97 11.13 -16.35
N GLY A 316 -18.55 11.02 -17.61
CA GLY A 316 -19.27 11.62 -18.72
C GLY A 316 -19.44 13.14 -18.53
N LYS A 317 -20.68 13.63 -18.62
CA LYS A 317 -20.98 15.08 -18.50
C LYS A 317 -20.64 15.66 -17.12
N ALA A 318 -20.64 14.83 -16.06
CA ALA A 318 -20.32 15.25 -14.69
C ALA A 318 -18.82 15.41 -14.43
N SER A 319 -17.95 15.08 -15.39
CA SER A 319 -16.49 15.02 -15.23
C SER A 319 -15.79 16.29 -14.74
N LYS A 320 -16.48 17.43 -14.83
CA LYS A 320 -15.96 18.74 -14.37
C LYS A 320 -16.57 19.17 -13.03
N HIS A 321 -17.45 18.36 -12.44
CA HIS A 321 -18.11 18.72 -11.19
C HIS A 321 -17.13 18.69 -10.02
N PRO A 322 -17.00 19.77 -9.22
CA PRO A 322 -15.96 19.89 -8.19
C PRO A 322 -16.08 18.83 -7.07
N ALA A 323 -17.27 18.31 -6.79
CA ALA A 323 -17.48 17.27 -5.80
C ALA A 323 -16.85 15.92 -6.15
N LEU A 324 -16.46 15.67 -7.40
CA LEU A 324 -16.00 14.35 -7.86
C LEU A 324 -14.47 14.15 -7.75
N GLY A 325 -13.67 15.22 -7.84
CA GLY A 325 -12.21 15.12 -7.83
C GLY A 325 -11.63 14.38 -9.05
N ALA A 326 -10.54 13.67 -8.91
CA ALA A 326 -9.90 12.88 -9.97
C ALA A 326 -10.45 11.44 -10.02
N ALA A 327 -10.85 10.98 -11.23
CA ALA A 327 -11.44 9.67 -11.42
C ALA A 327 -10.42 8.55 -11.24
N GLU A 328 -10.86 7.48 -10.59
CA GLU A 328 -10.13 6.21 -10.43
C GLU A 328 -10.70 5.14 -11.36
N TYR A 329 -9.90 4.10 -11.62
CA TYR A 329 -10.38 2.89 -12.27
C TYR A 329 -9.70 1.64 -11.70
N LYS A 330 -10.39 0.51 -11.81
CA LYS A 330 -9.87 -0.83 -11.53
C LYS A 330 -10.37 -1.77 -12.60
N LEU A 331 -9.47 -2.29 -13.41
CA LEU A 331 -9.77 -3.13 -14.56
C LEU A 331 -9.07 -4.48 -14.42
N ALA A 332 -9.69 -5.54 -14.93
CA ALA A 332 -9.08 -6.85 -15.02
C ALA A 332 -9.66 -7.61 -16.22
N VAL A 333 -8.84 -8.41 -16.87
CA VAL A 333 -9.22 -9.32 -17.95
C VAL A 333 -8.58 -10.68 -17.72
N HIS A 334 -9.26 -11.72 -18.16
CA HIS A 334 -8.76 -13.09 -18.21
C HIS A 334 -8.52 -13.44 -19.67
N LEU A 335 -7.32 -13.87 -19.99
CA LEU A 335 -6.94 -14.26 -21.34
C LEU A 335 -7.26 -15.73 -21.61
N PRO A 336 -7.45 -16.12 -22.89
CA PRO A 336 -7.65 -17.53 -23.25
C PRO A 336 -6.49 -18.44 -22.84
N THR A 337 -5.30 -17.88 -22.67
CA THR A 337 -4.09 -18.57 -22.16
C THR A 337 -4.17 -18.96 -20.68
N GLY A 338 -5.24 -18.58 -19.97
CA GLY A 338 -5.41 -18.75 -18.52
C GLY A 338 -4.78 -17.63 -17.68
N ARG A 339 -4.02 -16.70 -18.28
CA ARG A 339 -3.41 -15.58 -17.54
C ARG A 339 -4.41 -14.47 -17.26
N SER A 340 -4.25 -13.84 -16.12
CA SER A 340 -4.98 -12.63 -15.74
C SER A 340 -4.09 -11.41 -15.96
N VAL A 341 -4.68 -10.35 -16.53
CA VAL A 341 -4.05 -9.03 -16.63
C VAL A 341 -4.95 -8.00 -15.98
N TYR A 342 -4.39 -7.16 -15.12
CA TYR A 342 -5.19 -6.23 -14.34
C TYR A 342 -4.44 -4.93 -14.02
N THR A 343 -5.21 -3.87 -13.75
CA THR A 343 -4.64 -2.60 -13.28
C THR A 343 -4.43 -2.65 -11.77
N PHE A 344 -3.30 -2.14 -11.33
CA PHE A 344 -2.92 -2.12 -9.92
C PHE A 344 -2.40 -0.74 -9.51
N CYS A 345 -2.58 -0.37 -8.25
CA CYS A 345 -2.12 0.90 -7.67
C CYS A 345 -2.31 2.09 -8.63
N MET A 346 -3.55 2.26 -9.15
CA MET A 346 -3.89 3.40 -10.00
C MET A 346 -3.76 4.69 -9.18
N CYS A 347 -3.02 5.65 -9.70
CA CYS A 347 -2.70 6.94 -9.08
C CYS A 347 -3.34 8.08 -9.90
N PRO A 348 -4.52 8.58 -9.48
CA PRO A 348 -5.19 9.67 -10.16
C PRO A 348 -4.41 10.98 -9.99
N GLY A 349 -4.33 11.79 -11.04
CA GLY A 349 -3.58 13.05 -11.00
C GLY A 349 -2.16 12.87 -10.48
N GLY A 350 -1.52 11.74 -10.82
CA GLY A 350 -0.27 11.31 -10.24
C GLY A 350 0.87 11.21 -11.23
N GLU A 351 1.99 10.70 -10.75
CA GLU A 351 3.27 10.60 -11.45
C GLU A 351 3.80 9.17 -11.36
N VAL A 352 4.56 8.76 -12.38
CA VAL A 352 5.37 7.54 -12.36
C VAL A 352 6.68 7.87 -11.66
N VAL A 353 7.12 7.03 -10.73
CA VAL A 353 8.31 7.28 -9.92
C VAL A 353 9.40 6.23 -10.13
N ALA A 354 10.64 6.66 -10.00
CA ALA A 354 11.83 5.81 -10.06
C ALA A 354 12.01 5.10 -8.71
N ALA A 355 11.69 3.80 -8.67
CA ALA A 355 11.62 3.01 -7.44
C ALA A 355 12.72 1.96 -7.32
N ALA A 356 13.84 2.13 -8.03
CA ALA A 356 15.02 1.27 -7.90
C ALA A 356 15.54 1.26 -6.46
N SER A 357 16.06 0.11 -6.03
CA SER A 357 16.73 -0.06 -4.73
C SER A 357 17.96 -0.99 -4.81
N GLU A 358 18.25 -1.50 -5.99
CA GLU A 358 19.48 -2.26 -6.32
C GLU A 358 20.16 -1.60 -7.52
N GLU A 359 21.47 -1.57 -7.51
CA GLU A 359 22.26 -1.02 -8.60
C GLU A 359 22.06 -1.82 -9.90
N GLY A 360 22.03 -1.11 -11.04
CA GLY A 360 21.86 -1.73 -12.35
C GLY A 360 20.46 -2.32 -12.60
N GLY A 361 19.46 -1.93 -11.82
CA GLY A 361 18.07 -2.34 -12.01
C GLY A 361 17.12 -1.15 -12.10
N ILE A 362 16.19 -1.14 -13.05
CA ILE A 362 15.11 -0.15 -13.16
C ILE A 362 13.83 -0.73 -12.57
N VAL A 363 13.16 0.05 -11.75
CA VAL A 363 11.84 -0.26 -11.18
C VAL A 363 10.98 0.97 -11.26
N THR A 364 9.76 0.82 -11.75
CA THR A 364 8.75 1.87 -11.73
C THR A 364 7.70 1.62 -10.65
N ASN A 365 7.13 2.71 -10.12
CA ASN A 365 5.96 2.70 -9.28
C ASN A 365 5.14 3.98 -9.57
N GLY A 366 4.08 4.24 -8.83
CA GLY A 366 3.28 5.45 -8.98
C GLY A 366 2.97 6.12 -7.66
N MET A 367 2.82 7.43 -7.70
CA MET A 367 2.38 8.23 -6.55
C MET A 367 1.39 9.30 -6.98
N SER A 368 0.62 9.81 -6.02
CA SER A 368 -0.19 11.02 -6.15
C SER A 368 -0.09 11.84 -4.89
N ARG A 369 -0.17 13.15 -5.02
CA ARG A 369 -0.42 14.04 -3.89
C ARG A 369 -1.88 13.91 -3.43
N TYR A 370 -2.18 14.37 -2.24
CA TYR A 370 -3.52 14.32 -1.68
C TYR A 370 -4.58 14.97 -2.59
N ALA A 371 -4.26 16.13 -3.17
CA ALA A 371 -5.17 16.86 -4.05
C ALA A 371 -5.43 16.17 -5.40
N ARG A 372 -4.58 15.21 -5.82
CA ARG A 372 -4.68 14.47 -7.10
C ARG A 372 -4.90 15.39 -8.31
N ALA A 373 -4.24 16.56 -8.30
CA ALA A 373 -4.43 17.65 -9.26
C ALA A 373 -3.49 17.58 -10.48
N GLY A 374 -2.69 16.54 -10.62
CA GLY A 374 -1.77 16.35 -11.73
C GLY A 374 -2.51 16.11 -13.06
N LYS A 375 -1.79 16.28 -14.16
CA LYS A 375 -2.34 16.17 -15.52
C LYS A 375 -2.55 14.73 -15.97
N ASN A 376 -1.75 13.80 -15.42
CA ASN A 376 -1.77 12.39 -15.80
C ASN A 376 -2.47 11.54 -14.73
N ALA A 377 -3.14 10.51 -15.20
CA ALA A 377 -3.54 9.35 -14.42
C ALA A 377 -2.57 8.22 -14.76
N ASN A 378 -2.05 7.50 -13.81
CA ASN A 378 -1.21 6.34 -14.07
C ASN A 378 -1.63 5.10 -13.27
N SER A 379 -1.34 3.92 -13.78
CA SER A 379 -1.51 2.66 -13.08
C SER A 379 -0.53 1.62 -13.57
N ALA A 380 -0.19 0.65 -12.74
CA ALA A 380 0.39 -0.57 -13.24
C ALA A 380 -0.61 -1.34 -14.11
N VAL A 381 -0.13 -2.00 -15.15
CA VAL A 381 -0.81 -3.07 -15.90
C VAL A 381 0.02 -4.32 -15.73
N LEU A 382 -0.50 -5.25 -14.95
CA LEU A 382 0.25 -6.39 -14.43
C LEU A 382 -0.29 -7.70 -14.96
N VAL A 383 0.62 -8.59 -15.31
CA VAL A 383 0.39 -9.99 -15.68
C VAL A 383 0.73 -10.86 -14.49
N ASN A 384 -0.13 -11.82 -14.13
CA ASN A 384 0.18 -12.77 -13.08
C ASN A 384 1.34 -13.70 -13.48
N VAL A 385 2.20 -13.98 -12.51
CA VAL A 385 3.34 -14.88 -12.61
C VAL A 385 3.24 -15.89 -11.48
N ASP A 386 3.27 -17.15 -11.82
CA ASP A 386 3.10 -18.26 -10.89
C ASP A 386 4.44 -18.99 -10.66
N PRO A 387 4.59 -19.79 -9.60
CA PRO A 387 5.83 -20.54 -9.33
C PRO A 387 6.33 -21.40 -10.51
N ALA A 388 5.42 -21.89 -11.35
CA ALA A 388 5.79 -22.63 -12.57
C ALA A 388 6.58 -21.78 -13.60
N ASP A 389 6.44 -20.44 -13.54
CA ASP A 389 7.14 -19.51 -14.44
C ASP A 389 8.55 -19.15 -13.94
N PHE A 390 8.91 -19.49 -12.70
CA PHE A 390 10.19 -19.07 -12.11
C PHE A 390 11.39 -19.87 -12.61
N GLY A 391 11.16 -20.99 -13.29
CA GLY A 391 12.22 -21.82 -13.89
C GLY A 391 13.08 -22.60 -12.89
N SER A 392 12.80 -22.49 -11.59
CA SER A 392 13.55 -23.15 -10.51
C SER A 392 12.67 -23.44 -9.31
N SER A 393 13.00 -24.49 -8.56
CA SER A 393 12.38 -24.82 -7.28
C SER A 393 12.98 -24.06 -6.08
N ASP A 394 14.04 -23.28 -6.29
CA ASP A 394 14.60 -22.42 -5.22
C ASP A 394 13.52 -21.45 -4.72
N VAL A 395 13.37 -21.36 -3.42
CA VAL A 395 12.34 -20.50 -2.80
C VAL A 395 12.49 -19.02 -3.17
N LEU A 396 13.69 -18.57 -3.57
CA LEU A 396 13.98 -17.21 -4.01
C LEU A 396 13.94 -17.05 -5.56
N ALA A 397 13.53 -18.07 -6.32
CA ALA A 397 13.48 -17.99 -7.79
C ALA A 397 12.59 -16.84 -8.29
N GLY A 398 11.48 -16.54 -7.59
CA GLY A 398 10.65 -15.36 -7.90
C GLY A 398 11.37 -14.02 -7.67
N VAL A 399 12.25 -13.94 -6.67
CA VAL A 399 13.14 -12.77 -6.45
C VAL A 399 14.12 -12.63 -7.60
N GLN A 400 14.68 -13.75 -8.06
CA GLN A 400 15.62 -13.76 -9.15
C GLN A 400 14.96 -13.31 -10.46
N LEU A 401 13.74 -13.79 -10.75
CA LEU A 401 12.98 -13.35 -11.93
C LEU A 401 12.69 -11.85 -11.91
N GLN A 402 12.33 -11.28 -10.75
CA GLN A 402 12.18 -9.82 -10.62
C GLN A 402 13.48 -9.10 -10.95
N ARG A 403 14.60 -9.56 -10.41
CA ARG A 403 15.93 -8.97 -10.62
C ARG A 403 16.35 -9.03 -12.10
N GLU A 404 16.10 -10.13 -12.77
CA GLU A 404 16.37 -10.29 -14.21
C GLU A 404 15.60 -9.30 -15.07
N ILE A 405 14.31 -9.09 -14.79
CA ILE A 405 13.48 -8.11 -15.49
C ILE A 405 13.98 -6.68 -15.22
N GLU A 406 14.31 -6.36 -13.96
CA GLU A 406 14.81 -5.04 -13.55
C GLU A 406 16.14 -4.70 -14.24
N GLN A 407 17.06 -5.68 -14.31
CA GLN A 407 18.36 -5.56 -15.01
C GLN A 407 18.21 -5.55 -16.53
N ALA A 408 17.27 -6.32 -17.09
CA ALA A 408 16.97 -6.27 -18.52
C ALA A 408 16.52 -4.86 -18.94
N ALA A 409 15.64 -4.24 -18.16
CA ALA A 409 15.21 -2.87 -18.43
C ALA A 409 16.37 -1.86 -18.36
N PHE A 410 17.29 -2.03 -17.42
CA PHE A 410 18.49 -1.18 -17.34
C PHE A 410 19.38 -1.35 -18.59
N ARG A 411 19.60 -2.59 -19.06
CA ARG A 411 20.35 -2.86 -20.29
C ARG A 411 19.66 -2.29 -21.53
N VAL A 412 18.35 -2.56 -21.69
CA VAL A 412 17.55 -2.05 -22.82
C VAL A 412 17.61 -0.51 -22.88
N SER A 413 17.51 0.16 -21.74
CA SER A 413 17.69 1.62 -21.70
C SER A 413 19.06 2.05 -22.22
N ALA A 414 20.13 1.44 -21.73
CA ALA A 414 21.50 1.78 -22.13
C ALA A 414 21.78 1.51 -23.62
N GLU A 415 21.30 0.39 -24.16
CA GLU A 415 21.44 -0.02 -25.57
C GLU A 415 20.74 0.96 -26.52
N HIS A 416 19.68 1.64 -26.05
CA HIS A 416 18.98 2.66 -26.83
C HIS A 416 19.47 4.09 -26.52
N GLY A 417 20.60 4.25 -25.82
CA GLY A 417 21.21 5.56 -25.55
C GLY A 417 20.64 6.30 -24.34
N GLY A 418 19.91 5.62 -23.48
CA GLY A 418 19.40 6.18 -22.22
C GLY A 418 20.52 6.44 -21.21
N LYS A 419 20.35 7.49 -20.40
CA LYS A 419 21.21 7.75 -19.24
C LYS A 419 20.94 6.74 -18.13
N PRO A 420 21.83 6.60 -17.14
CA PRO A 420 21.58 5.71 -16.01
C PRO A 420 20.21 5.94 -15.37
N TYR A 421 19.42 4.87 -15.25
CA TYR A 421 18.06 4.82 -14.70
C TYR A 421 16.98 5.63 -15.48
N GLU A 422 17.26 6.13 -16.69
CA GLU A 422 16.17 6.49 -17.62
C GLU A 422 15.40 5.21 -17.98
N ALA A 423 14.08 5.22 -17.82
CA ALA A 423 13.30 4.01 -17.99
C ALA A 423 12.92 3.76 -19.46
N PRO A 424 12.98 2.50 -19.96
CA PRO A 424 12.43 2.15 -21.26
C PRO A 424 10.94 2.49 -21.31
N SER A 425 10.51 3.15 -22.38
CA SER A 425 9.12 3.53 -22.59
C SER A 425 8.68 3.32 -24.03
N GLN A 426 7.40 3.03 -24.19
CA GLN A 426 6.79 2.85 -25.50
C GLN A 426 5.33 3.26 -25.49
N ARG A 427 4.84 3.88 -26.56
CA ARG A 427 3.43 4.17 -26.74
C ARG A 427 2.63 2.90 -27.03
N VAL A 428 1.40 2.84 -26.54
CA VAL A 428 0.51 1.69 -26.77
C VAL A 428 0.36 1.38 -28.26
N GLY A 429 0.18 2.41 -29.10
CA GLY A 429 0.08 2.22 -30.56
C GLY A 429 1.30 1.53 -31.16
N SER A 430 2.52 1.98 -30.82
CA SER A 430 3.77 1.37 -31.28
C SER A 430 3.95 -0.04 -30.73
N PHE A 431 3.62 -0.28 -29.47
CA PHE A 431 3.72 -1.60 -28.84
C PHE A 431 2.79 -2.64 -29.49
N LEU A 432 1.60 -2.21 -29.94
CA LEU A 432 0.64 -3.07 -30.65
C LEU A 432 0.91 -3.19 -32.16
N GLY A 433 2.05 -2.69 -32.65
CA GLY A 433 2.43 -2.75 -34.08
C GLY A 433 1.66 -1.78 -34.97
N GLY A 434 1.03 -0.76 -34.38
CA GLY A 434 0.31 0.29 -35.08
C GLY A 434 1.17 1.48 -35.48
N SER A 435 0.52 2.59 -35.83
CA SER A 435 1.19 3.84 -36.25
C SER A 435 2.04 4.45 -35.13
N VAL A 436 3.23 4.92 -35.50
CA VAL A 436 4.13 5.65 -34.60
C VAL A 436 3.46 6.99 -34.22
N PRO A 437 3.37 7.32 -32.93
CA PRO A 437 2.78 8.59 -32.47
C PRO A 437 3.58 9.80 -32.97
N VAL A 438 2.87 10.90 -33.16
CA VAL A 438 3.47 12.18 -33.54
C VAL A 438 4.36 12.69 -32.39
N LYS A 439 5.54 13.24 -32.71
CA LYS A 439 6.44 13.88 -31.73
C LYS A 439 5.65 14.91 -30.88
N GLY A 440 5.74 14.78 -29.55
CA GLY A 440 4.99 15.64 -28.63
C GLY A 440 3.58 15.17 -28.30
N ALA A 441 3.23 13.90 -28.63
CA ALA A 441 1.95 13.31 -28.23
C ALA A 441 1.75 13.32 -26.71
N LYS A 442 0.50 13.55 -26.29
CA LYS A 442 0.12 13.50 -24.85
C LYS A 442 -0.41 12.10 -24.49
N PRO A 443 -0.22 11.65 -23.23
CA PRO A 443 0.41 12.35 -22.12
C PRO A 443 1.94 12.47 -22.29
N ALA A 444 2.52 13.52 -21.73
CA ALA A 444 3.97 13.59 -21.55
C ALA A 444 4.36 12.65 -20.40
N PRO A 445 5.55 12.02 -20.42
CA PRO A 445 6.01 11.18 -19.33
C PRO A 445 6.18 11.98 -18.03
N THR A 446 5.86 11.34 -16.90
CA THR A 446 6.03 11.93 -15.56
C THR A 446 7.20 11.32 -14.77
N TYR A 447 7.82 10.27 -15.28
CA TYR A 447 8.97 9.62 -14.65
C TYR A 447 10.14 10.61 -14.55
N ALA A 448 10.44 11.06 -13.32
CA ALA A 448 11.32 12.19 -13.07
C ALA A 448 12.75 11.98 -13.56
N ARG A 449 13.24 10.73 -13.56
CA ARG A 449 14.60 10.40 -14.06
C ARG A 449 14.71 10.48 -15.58
N GLY A 450 13.59 10.61 -16.30
CA GLY A 450 13.50 10.59 -17.75
C GLY A 450 13.21 9.21 -18.32
N VAL A 451 12.72 9.21 -19.55
CA VAL A 451 12.39 7.97 -20.28
C VAL A 451 13.12 7.96 -21.63
N ILE A 452 13.47 6.78 -22.08
CA ILE A 452 14.01 6.53 -23.43
C ILE A 452 12.99 5.72 -24.23
N GLU A 453 12.77 6.08 -25.50
CA GLU A 453 11.95 5.26 -26.38
C GLU A 453 12.69 3.98 -26.75
N ALA A 454 12.15 2.85 -26.34
CA ALA A 454 12.75 1.53 -26.51
C ALA A 454 11.68 0.44 -26.55
N PRO A 455 11.94 -0.72 -27.20
CA PRO A 455 11.01 -1.83 -27.24
C PRO A 455 10.86 -2.49 -25.86
N ILE A 456 9.86 -2.09 -25.10
CA ILE A 456 9.65 -2.57 -23.72
C ILE A 456 9.42 -4.08 -23.61
N ALA A 457 9.07 -4.76 -24.72
CA ALA A 457 8.95 -6.21 -24.77
C ALA A 457 10.26 -6.91 -24.42
N GLU A 458 11.41 -6.31 -24.72
CA GLU A 458 12.73 -6.87 -24.44
C GLU A 458 13.11 -6.85 -22.95
N CYS A 459 12.34 -6.11 -22.14
CA CYS A 459 12.50 -6.11 -20.68
C CYS A 459 11.92 -7.36 -20.01
N PHE A 460 11.07 -8.13 -20.69
CA PHE A 460 10.24 -9.17 -20.10
C PHE A 460 10.41 -10.54 -20.75
N PRO A 461 10.13 -11.63 -20.03
CA PRO A 461 9.83 -12.90 -20.66
C PRO A 461 8.67 -12.75 -21.66
N SER A 462 8.72 -13.50 -22.78
CA SER A 462 7.76 -13.37 -23.90
C SER A 462 6.29 -13.48 -23.46
N PHE A 463 5.99 -14.37 -22.52
CA PHE A 463 4.63 -14.56 -22.04
C PHE A 463 4.05 -13.31 -21.35
N VAL A 464 4.89 -12.45 -20.78
CA VAL A 464 4.46 -11.18 -20.16
C VAL A 464 4.10 -10.17 -21.24
N SER A 465 5.01 -9.93 -22.20
CA SER A 465 4.78 -8.97 -23.29
C SER A 465 3.61 -9.37 -24.20
N GLU A 466 3.49 -10.66 -24.53
CA GLU A 466 2.35 -11.21 -25.28
C GLU A 466 1.01 -11.04 -24.53
N SER A 467 1.03 -11.30 -23.20
CA SER A 467 -0.17 -11.09 -22.38
C SER A 467 -0.59 -9.62 -22.29
N LEU A 468 0.36 -8.70 -22.18
CA LEU A 468 0.10 -7.26 -22.23
C LEU A 468 -0.51 -6.85 -23.56
N ALA A 469 0.06 -7.32 -24.68
CA ALA A 469 -0.43 -7.01 -26.03
C ALA A 469 -1.87 -7.50 -26.24
N GLN A 470 -2.21 -8.70 -25.78
CA GLN A 470 -3.57 -9.24 -25.85
C GLN A 470 -4.54 -8.52 -24.93
N ALA A 471 -4.09 -8.09 -23.75
CA ALA A 471 -4.94 -7.50 -22.73
C ALA A 471 -5.32 -6.04 -23.00
N LEU A 472 -4.42 -5.23 -23.56
CA LEU A 472 -4.64 -3.79 -23.74
C LEU A 472 -5.93 -3.48 -24.52
N PRO A 473 -6.22 -4.09 -25.68
CA PRO A 473 -7.48 -3.86 -26.38
C PRO A 473 -8.72 -4.33 -25.59
N LEU A 474 -8.58 -5.38 -24.77
CA LEU A 474 -9.67 -5.87 -23.93
C LEU A 474 -9.95 -4.93 -22.76
N LEU A 475 -8.92 -4.31 -22.20
CA LEU A 475 -9.04 -3.27 -21.17
C LEU A 475 -9.68 -2.00 -21.75
N GLY A 476 -9.34 -1.64 -23.01
CA GLY A 476 -9.95 -0.54 -23.76
C GLY A 476 -11.47 -0.70 -23.96
N ARG A 477 -11.95 -1.94 -24.12
CA ARG A 477 -13.39 -2.25 -24.17
C ARG A 477 -14.09 -2.01 -22.82
N LYS A 478 -13.36 -2.15 -21.68
CA LYS A 478 -13.90 -1.91 -20.34
C LYS A 478 -13.89 -0.43 -19.96
N LEU A 479 -12.85 0.29 -20.34
CA LEU A 479 -12.72 1.73 -20.11
C LEU A 479 -12.32 2.40 -21.43
N LYS A 480 -13.23 3.15 -22.02
CA LYS A 480 -13.00 3.83 -23.30
C LYS A 480 -11.76 4.72 -23.23
N GLY A 481 -10.81 4.51 -24.14
CA GLY A 481 -9.56 5.25 -24.24
C GLY A 481 -8.44 4.70 -23.35
N PHE A 482 -8.61 3.56 -22.70
CA PHE A 482 -7.53 2.91 -21.97
C PHE A 482 -6.43 2.39 -22.91
N ASP A 483 -6.82 1.95 -24.09
CA ASP A 483 -5.95 1.51 -25.19
C ASP A 483 -5.65 2.62 -26.20
N ASP A 484 -5.73 3.90 -25.79
CA ASP A 484 -5.37 5.03 -26.65
C ASP A 484 -3.95 4.82 -27.22
N PRO A 485 -3.74 4.87 -28.54
CA PRO A 485 -2.41 4.71 -29.13
C PRO A 485 -1.34 5.63 -28.56
N ASN A 486 -1.74 6.79 -28.02
CA ASN A 486 -0.84 7.75 -27.39
C ASN A 486 -0.59 7.51 -25.91
N ALA A 487 -1.33 6.61 -25.24
CA ALA A 487 -1.03 6.25 -23.88
C ALA A 487 0.42 5.76 -23.77
N LEU A 488 1.12 6.18 -22.71
CA LEU A 488 2.56 5.90 -22.54
C LEU A 488 2.76 4.78 -21.53
N MET A 489 3.49 3.76 -21.92
CA MET A 489 3.93 2.69 -21.03
C MET A 489 5.40 2.88 -20.66
N THR A 490 5.72 2.78 -19.38
CA THR A 490 7.07 2.85 -18.81
C THR A 490 7.36 1.53 -18.09
N ALA A 491 8.48 0.89 -18.39
CA ALA A 491 8.84 -0.42 -17.87
C ALA A 491 10.05 -0.38 -16.94
N PRO A 492 10.17 -1.36 -16.01
CA PRO A 492 9.17 -2.34 -15.61
C PRO A 492 8.54 -2.02 -14.26
N GLU A 493 7.36 -2.54 -13.97
CA GLU A 493 6.83 -2.65 -12.61
C GLU A 493 6.89 -4.11 -12.16
N THR A 494 7.79 -4.41 -11.21
CA THR A 494 8.11 -5.77 -10.76
C THR A 494 7.75 -6.02 -9.30
N ARG A 495 7.59 -4.96 -8.51
CA ARG A 495 7.46 -5.05 -7.05
C ARG A 495 6.02 -4.80 -6.56
N SER A 496 5.05 -5.44 -7.22
CA SER A 496 3.64 -5.35 -6.85
C SER A 496 3.28 -6.12 -5.57
N SER A 497 4.04 -7.15 -5.24
CA SER A 497 3.92 -7.94 -3.99
C SER A 497 5.16 -8.81 -3.78
N SER A 498 5.32 -9.35 -2.56
CA SER A 498 6.41 -10.27 -2.25
C SER A 498 6.33 -11.55 -3.10
N PRO A 499 7.43 -12.00 -3.71
CA PRO A 499 7.51 -13.27 -4.44
C PRO A 499 7.71 -14.49 -3.53
N VAL A 500 7.85 -14.26 -2.22
CA VAL A 500 8.09 -15.30 -1.22
C VAL A 500 7.10 -15.20 -0.08
N ARG A 501 6.89 -16.31 0.61
CA ARG A 501 6.25 -16.36 1.92
C ARG A 501 7.22 -16.95 2.93
N ILE A 502 7.43 -16.24 4.04
CA ILE A 502 8.10 -16.78 5.22
C ILE A 502 7.01 -17.38 6.10
N CYS A 503 6.98 -18.71 6.23
CA CYS A 503 5.91 -19.41 6.91
C CYS A 503 5.86 -19.07 8.40
N ARG A 504 4.65 -18.89 8.93
CA ARG A 504 4.41 -18.66 10.36
C ARG A 504 3.24 -19.51 10.86
N GLY A 505 3.27 -19.88 12.13
CA GLY A 505 2.22 -20.66 12.75
C GLY A 505 1.04 -19.83 13.26
N ARG A 506 0.12 -20.48 13.96
CA ARG A 506 -1.03 -19.82 14.63
C ARG A 506 -0.60 -18.87 15.74
N ASP A 507 0.56 -19.10 16.34
CA ASP A 507 1.23 -18.21 17.30
C ASP A 507 1.88 -16.99 16.68
N MET A 508 1.80 -16.84 15.35
CA MET A 508 2.40 -15.79 14.51
C MET A 508 3.93 -15.86 14.42
N GLN A 509 4.57 -16.87 14.99
CA GLN A 509 6.02 -17.02 14.92
C GLN A 509 6.45 -17.79 13.67
N ALA A 510 7.69 -17.53 13.24
CA ALA A 510 8.30 -18.18 12.10
C ALA A 510 8.36 -19.70 12.32
N ARG A 511 8.32 -20.45 11.23
CA ARG A 511 8.55 -21.91 11.22
C ARG A 511 9.91 -22.20 10.63
N PHE A 512 10.56 -23.22 11.14
CA PHE A 512 11.79 -23.77 10.56
C PHE A 512 11.46 -24.89 9.58
N ALA A 513 12.30 -25.08 8.58
CA ALA A 513 12.24 -26.22 7.69
C ALA A 513 13.34 -27.21 8.05
N LYS A 514 13.02 -28.52 8.00
CA LYS A 514 13.99 -29.59 7.98
C LYS A 514 13.74 -30.40 6.72
N ASP A 515 14.79 -30.57 5.91
CA ASP A 515 14.73 -31.31 4.64
C ASP A 515 13.61 -30.79 3.69
N GLY A 516 13.35 -29.45 3.69
CA GLY A 516 12.32 -28.81 2.89
C GLY A 516 10.89 -28.95 3.43
N ILE A 517 10.69 -29.59 4.57
CA ILE A 517 9.38 -29.75 5.23
C ILE A 517 9.30 -28.76 6.41
N ALA A 518 8.25 -27.95 6.46
CA ALA A 518 7.99 -27.07 7.58
C ALA A 518 7.75 -27.90 8.86
N LEU A 519 8.56 -27.65 9.90
CA LEU A 519 8.36 -28.27 11.20
C LEU A 519 7.18 -27.60 11.89
N GLU A 520 6.12 -28.35 12.15
CA GLU A 520 4.87 -27.81 12.72
C GLU A 520 5.01 -27.25 14.14
N GLU A 521 6.03 -27.66 14.92
CA GLU A 521 6.08 -27.34 16.34
C GLU A 521 7.51 -27.12 16.90
N LEU A 522 8.04 -25.93 16.72
CA LEU A 522 8.94 -25.35 17.72
C LEU A 522 8.25 -24.10 18.28
N PRO A 523 7.43 -24.22 19.33
CA PRO A 523 6.73 -23.06 19.90
C PRO A 523 7.72 -22.14 20.59
N GLY A 524 7.56 -20.83 20.37
CA GLY A 524 8.23 -19.83 21.17
C GLY A 524 9.64 -19.46 20.73
N ASN A 525 9.92 -19.44 19.39
CA ASN A 525 11.25 -19.04 18.89
C ASN A 525 11.53 -17.53 18.95
N GLY A 526 10.50 -16.69 19.15
CA GLY A 526 10.64 -15.22 19.31
C GLY A 526 10.73 -14.45 18.00
N VAL A 527 10.58 -15.07 16.81
CA VAL A 527 10.65 -14.37 15.52
C VAL A 527 9.29 -14.32 14.84
N TYR A 528 8.83 -13.11 14.49
CA TYR A 528 7.50 -12.84 13.95
C TYR A 528 7.58 -12.24 12.53
N PRO A 529 7.41 -13.02 11.47
CA PRO A 529 7.27 -12.52 10.11
C PRO A 529 6.02 -11.65 9.99
N CYS A 530 6.18 -10.37 9.60
CA CYS A 530 5.15 -9.35 9.67
C CYS A 530 5.00 -8.57 8.36
N GLY A 531 3.77 -8.37 7.93
CA GLY A 531 3.44 -7.46 6.84
C GLY A 531 3.65 -8.03 5.45
N GLU A 532 4.09 -7.18 4.52
CA GLU A 532 4.15 -7.50 3.09
C GLU A 532 5.38 -8.35 2.72
N GLY A 533 6.54 -8.09 3.33
CA GLY A 533 7.76 -8.84 3.04
C GLY A 533 7.57 -10.35 3.18
N PRO A 534 7.11 -10.84 4.33
CA PRO A 534 6.80 -12.25 4.52
C PRO A 534 5.55 -12.76 3.77
N GLY A 535 4.90 -11.94 2.95
CA GLY A 535 3.79 -12.35 2.10
C GLY A 535 2.41 -12.38 2.76
N PHE A 536 2.20 -11.73 3.90
CA PHE A 536 0.91 -11.71 4.64
C PHE A 536 0.07 -10.46 4.41
N ALA A 537 0.61 -9.44 3.79
CA ALA A 537 -0.08 -8.20 3.46
C ALA A 537 0.22 -7.77 2.01
N GLY A 538 -0.53 -6.79 1.50
CA GLY A 538 -0.34 -6.23 0.17
C GLY A 538 -0.81 -4.78 0.12
N GLY A 539 -0.27 -3.92 0.98
CA GLY A 539 -0.55 -2.49 1.06
C GLY A 539 -0.67 -1.97 2.48
N ILE A 540 -0.77 -0.64 2.64
CA ILE A 540 -0.69 0.08 3.92
C ILE A 540 -1.63 -0.51 4.98
N MET A 541 -2.93 -0.60 4.67
CA MET A 541 -3.94 -1.04 5.64
C MET A 541 -3.73 -2.48 6.12
N SER A 542 -3.47 -3.40 5.19
CA SER A 542 -3.28 -4.80 5.55
C SER A 542 -1.97 -5.02 6.32
N ALA A 543 -0.92 -4.27 5.99
CA ALA A 543 0.36 -4.32 6.69
C ALA A 543 0.23 -3.75 8.12
N ALA A 544 -0.42 -2.59 8.29
CA ALA A 544 -0.70 -2.00 9.59
C ALA A 544 -1.54 -2.94 10.49
N CYS A 545 -2.60 -3.53 9.92
CA CYS A 545 -3.43 -4.49 10.66
C CYS A 545 -2.66 -5.76 11.08
N ASP A 546 -1.73 -6.21 10.25
CA ASP A 546 -0.89 -7.37 10.59
C ASP A 546 0.12 -7.01 11.70
N GLY A 547 0.70 -5.80 11.64
CA GLY A 547 1.54 -5.23 12.71
C GLY A 547 0.81 -5.19 14.06
N LEU A 548 -0.41 -4.65 14.08
CA LEU A 548 -1.25 -4.61 15.29
C LEU A 548 -1.54 -6.02 15.84
N ARG A 549 -1.84 -6.98 14.97
CA ARG A 549 -2.10 -8.37 15.36
C ARG A 549 -0.89 -9.01 16.03
N ILE A 550 0.29 -8.85 15.43
CA ILE A 550 1.55 -9.39 15.98
C ILE A 550 1.91 -8.71 17.28
N ALA A 551 1.83 -7.37 17.33
CA ALA A 551 2.11 -6.60 18.54
C ALA A 551 1.19 -6.98 19.69
N GLY A 552 -0.11 -7.18 19.41
CA GLY A 552 -1.07 -7.70 20.41
C GLY A 552 -0.66 -9.07 20.92
N ARG A 553 -0.24 -9.98 20.03
CA ARG A 553 0.22 -11.31 20.40
C ARG A 553 1.50 -11.31 21.24
N ILE A 554 2.41 -10.39 20.95
CA ILE A 554 3.61 -10.17 21.77
C ILE A 554 3.20 -9.60 23.13
N ALA A 555 2.39 -8.54 23.17
CA ALA A 555 1.97 -7.90 24.42
C ALA A 555 1.26 -8.88 25.38
N GLU A 556 0.41 -9.78 24.88
CA GLU A 556 -0.22 -10.83 25.68
C GLU A 556 0.78 -11.66 26.50
N GLN A 557 2.02 -11.83 26.02
CA GLN A 557 3.07 -12.57 26.71
C GLN A 557 3.75 -11.78 27.83
N TYR A 558 3.55 -10.46 27.86
CA TYR A 558 4.12 -9.53 28.84
C TYR A 558 3.10 -9.05 29.89
N VAL A 559 1.82 -9.39 29.74
CA VAL A 559 0.80 -9.14 30.78
C VAL A 559 1.07 -10.06 31.98
N LYS A 560 0.90 -9.53 33.18
CA LYS A 560 0.96 -10.35 34.40
C LYS A 560 -0.15 -11.41 34.39
N SER A 561 0.21 -12.67 34.59
CA SER A 561 -0.68 -13.76 35.00
C SER A 561 -1.05 -13.61 36.47
#